data_d3b44af5dc51cb185be6e4f628a809c0
#
_entry.id   d3b44af5dc51cb185be6e4f628a809c0
#
_cell.length_a   1.000
_cell.length_b   1.000
_cell.length_c   1.000
_cell.angle_alpha   90.00
_cell.angle_beta   90.00
_cell.angle_gamma   90.00
#
_symmetry.space_group_name_H-M   'P 1'
#
loop_
_entity.id
_entity.type
_entity.pdbx_description
1 polymer ?
#
loop_
_entity_poly.entity_id
_entity_poly.type
_entity_poly.pdbx_seq_one_letter_code
_entity_poly.pdbx_strand_id
1 'polypeptide(L)'
;MTLQVTAIMLGVDDLDRSKKFYGDGLGCAIEQDYPNFVSFELGDGSSSLALYDREAAAGDAGVPSDGSGYRGVSFHYIVSERQTVDDLMAKAVAAGGTEVKAAEASQWGGYFGYFADPDGYLWKVASTN
;
A
#
# COMPACT_ATOMS: atom_id res chain seq x y z
N MET A 1 -17.58 -10.01 -20.80
CA MET A 1 -17.39 -9.10 -19.66
C MET A 1 -15.94 -9.19 -19.18
N THR A 2 -15.30 -8.06 -19.02
CA THR A 2 -13.92 -8.03 -18.52
C THR A 2 -13.93 -7.71 -17.02
N LEU A 3 -13.15 -8.47 -16.25
CA LEU A 3 -13.00 -8.23 -14.82
C LEU A 3 -12.22 -6.93 -14.61
N GLN A 4 -12.70 -6.09 -13.69
CA GLN A 4 -12.03 -4.86 -13.29
C GLN A 4 -11.93 -4.82 -11.77
N VAL A 5 -10.87 -4.20 -11.26
CA VAL A 5 -10.70 -3.99 -9.82
C VAL A 5 -10.99 -2.51 -9.54
N THR A 6 -12.20 -2.24 -9.05
CA THR A 6 -12.61 -0.87 -8.72
C THR A 6 -11.94 -0.36 -7.46
N ALA A 7 -11.81 -1.22 -6.46
CA ALA A 7 -11.16 -0.88 -5.20
C ALA A 7 -10.36 -2.06 -4.66
N ILE A 8 -9.26 -1.75 -4.02
CA ILE A 8 -8.48 -2.72 -3.26
C ILE A 8 -8.70 -2.35 -1.79
N MET A 9 -9.23 -3.29 -1.00
CA MET A 9 -9.51 -3.05 0.40
C MET A 9 -8.50 -3.77 1.27
N LEU A 10 -7.88 -3.03 2.18
CA LEU A 10 -6.94 -3.55 3.15
C LEU A 10 -7.62 -3.62 4.52
N GLY A 11 -7.56 -4.79 5.15
CA GLY A 11 -7.97 -4.94 6.53
C GLY A 11 -6.87 -4.42 7.44
N VAL A 12 -7.18 -3.45 8.30
CA VAL A 12 -6.19 -2.79 9.13
C VAL A 12 -6.53 -2.92 10.61
N ASP A 13 -5.51 -2.93 11.47
CA ASP A 13 -5.71 -3.08 12.90
C ASP A 13 -6.02 -1.74 13.58
N ASP A 14 -5.52 -0.63 13.02
CA ASP A 14 -5.73 0.72 13.54
C ASP A 14 -6.01 1.65 12.37
N LEU A 15 -7.29 1.96 12.17
CA LEU A 15 -7.73 2.75 11.02
C LEU A 15 -7.11 4.15 11.01
N ASP A 16 -7.04 4.81 12.18
CA ASP A 16 -6.46 6.16 12.27
C ASP A 16 -4.98 6.15 11.89
N ARG A 17 -4.24 5.14 12.35
CA ARG A 17 -2.83 4.98 12.02
C ARG A 17 -2.62 4.80 10.52
N SER A 18 -3.39 3.92 9.92
CA SER A 18 -3.27 3.63 8.49
C SER A 18 -3.74 4.80 7.63
N LYS A 19 -4.80 5.50 8.06
CA LYS A 19 -5.26 6.71 7.40
C LYS A 19 -4.16 7.79 7.36
N LYS A 20 -3.47 7.99 8.47
CA LYS A 20 -2.36 8.94 8.55
C LYS A 20 -1.19 8.53 7.66
N PHE A 21 -0.90 7.23 7.63
CA PHE A 21 0.20 6.71 6.81
C PHE A 21 -0.04 7.03 5.33
N TYR A 22 -1.19 6.63 4.78
CA TYR A 22 -1.47 6.84 3.36
C TYR A 22 -1.83 8.28 3.03
N GLY A 23 -2.58 8.95 3.89
CA GLY A 23 -3.02 10.32 3.65
C GLY A 23 -1.92 11.34 3.91
N ASP A 24 -1.58 11.54 5.18
CA ASP A 24 -0.59 12.54 5.57
C ASP A 24 0.82 12.13 5.14
N GLY A 25 1.16 10.86 5.33
CA GLY A 25 2.50 10.35 5.08
C GLY A 25 2.83 10.24 3.60
N LEU A 26 1.99 9.55 2.83
CA LEU A 26 2.26 9.32 1.41
C LEU A 26 1.51 10.28 0.48
N GLY A 27 0.65 11.12 1.02
CA GLY A 27 -0.01 12.15 0.24
C GLY A 27 -1.18 11.67 -0.62
N CYS A 28 -1.79 10.54 -0.28
CA CYS A 28 -2.95 10.04 -1.01
C CYS A 28 -4.18 10.92 -0.71
N ALA A 29 -4.95 11.25 -1.75
CA ALA A 29 -6.15 12.08 -1.59
C ALA A 29 -7.29 11.24 -1.03
N ILE A 30 -7.93 11.74 0.04
CA ILE A 30 -9.07 11.06 0.65
C ILE A 30 -10.27 11.19 -0.29
N GLU A 31 -10.94 10.06 -0.55
CA GLU A 31 -12.16 9.99 -1.35
C GLU A 31 -13.38 9.87 -0.46
N GLN A 32 -13.35 8.94 0.49
CA GLN A 32 -14.39 8.73 1.49
C GLN A 32 -13.77 8.65 2.88
N ASP A 33 -14.41 9.28 3.85
CA ASP A 33 -13.87 9.37 5.21
C ASP A 33 -14.99 9.18 6.23
N TYR A 34 -15.17 7.94 6.67
CA TYR A 34 -16.15 7.56 7.68
C TYR A 34 -15.44 7.05 8.93
N PRO A 35 -16.10 6.99 10.07
CA PRO A 35 -15.44 6.53 11.31
C PRO A 35 -14.83 5.14 11.24
N ASN A 36 -15.36 4.26 10.40
CA ASN A 36 -14.91 2.86 10.29
C ASN A 36 -14.41 2.49 8.90
N PHE A 37 -14.35 3.44 7.95
CA PHE A 37 -13.97 3.16 6.57
C PHE A 37 -13.39 4.41 5.93
N VAL A 38 -12.23 4.27 5.32
CA VAL A 38 -11.57 5.37 4.60
C VAL A 38 -11.16 4.85 3.23
N SER A 39 -11.38 5.64 2.18
CA SER A 39 -10.84 5.31 0.88
C SER A 39 -10.07 6.48 0.30
N PHE A 40 -9.10 6.15 -0.54
CA PHE A 40 -8.23 7.11 -1.20
C PHE A 40 -8.34 6.97 -2.70
N GLU A 41 -8.32 8.10 -3.38
CA GLU A 41 -8.18 8.15 -4.81
C GLU A 41 -6.68 8.09 -5.14
N LEU A 42 -6.28 7.11 -5.92
CA LEU A 42 -4.91 6.99 -6.40
C LEU A 42 -4.78 7.64 -7.78
N GLY A 43 -3.63 7.52 -8.41
CA GLY A 43 -3.39 8.14 -9.70
C GLY A 43 -4.35 7.66 -10.80
N ASP A 44 -4.41 8.41 -11.90
CA ASP A 44 -5.30 8.11 -13.01
C ASP A 44 -5.14 6.67 -13.50
N GLY A 45 -6.26 5.99 -13.69
CA GLY A 45 -6.27 4.61 -14.14
C GLY A 45 -6.04 3.59 -13.04
N SER A 46 -5.79 4.02 -11.81
CA SER A 46 -5.60 3.13 -10.68
C SER A 46 -6.94 2.80 -10.01
N SER A 47 -6.99 1.64 -9.36
CA SER A 47 -8.09 1.32 -8.43
C SER A 47 -8.02 2.24 -7.22
N SER A 48 -9.15 2.47 -6.55
CA SER A 48 -9.17 3.13 -5.25
C SER A 48 -8.52 2.22 -4.21
N LEU A 49 -7.93 2.81 -3.18
CA LEU A 49 -7.40 2.09 -2.03
C LEU A 49 -8.33 2.33 -0.84
N ALA A 50 -8.89 1.27 -0.28
CA ALA A 50 -9.81 1.36 0.84
C ALA A 50 -9.21 0.72 2.09
N LEU A 51 -9.48 1.32 3.24
CA LEU A 51 -9.05 0.82 4.55
C LEU A 51 -10.30 0.52 5.37
N TYR A 52 -10.33 -0.66 5.97
CA TYR A 52 -11.44 -1.09 6.81
C TYR A 52 -10.88 -1.89 7.99
N ASP A 53 -11.58 -1.87 9.12
CA ASP A 53 -11.16 -2.68 10.26
C ASP A 53 -10.99 -4.15 9.84
N ARG A 54 -9.85 -4.74 10.21
CA ARG A 54 -9.46 -6.07 9.74
C ARG A 54 -10.48 -7.15 10.09
N GLU A 55 -10.96 -7.15 11.33
CA GLU A 55 -11.93 -8.15 11.76
C GLU A 55 -13.27 -7.94 11.08
N ALA A 56 -13.69 -6.68 10.90
CA ALA A 56 -14.92 -6.35 10.21
C ALA A 56 -14.84 -6.75 8.73
N ALA A 57 -13.70 -6.51 8.08
CA ALA A 57 -13.49 -6.90 6.68
C ALA A 57 -13.53 -8.42 6.52
N ALA A 58 -12.87 -9.15 7.40
CA ALA A 58 -12.86 -10.62 7.39
C ALA A 58 -14.27 -11.15 7.65
N GLY A 59 -14.99 -10.56 8.61
CA GLY A 59 -16.36 -10.96 8.91
C GLY A 59 -17.32 -10.72 7.75
N ASP A 60 -17.12 -9.62 7.03
CA ASP A 60 -17.89 -9.32 5.83
C ASP A 60 -17.69 -10.38 4.75
N ALA A 61 -16.46 -10.87 4.62
CA ALA A 61 -16.13 -11.93 3.65
C ALA A 61 -16.44 -13.34 4.17
N GLY A 62 -16.70 -13.50 5.46
CA GLY A 62 -16.98 -14.80 6.05
C GLY A 62 -15.74 -15.67 6.25
N VAL A 63 -14.56 -15.09 6.47
CA VAL A 63 -13.31 -15.82 6.64
C VAL A 63 -12.59 -15.38 7.91
N PRO A 64 -11.64 -16.19 8.44
CA PRO A 64 -10.83 -15.77 9.58
C PRO A 64 -9.98 -14.54 9.27
N SER A 65 -9.73 -13.72 10.30
CA SER A 65 -8.96 -12.46 10.15
C SER A 65 -7.46 -12.63 10.40
N ASP A 66 -7.01 -13.79 10.86
CA ASP A 66 -5.62 -14.01 11.21
C ASP A 66 -4.71 -14.13 9.99
N GLY A 67 -3.44 -13.84 10.18
CA GLY A 67 -2.41 -13.93 9.16
C GLY A 67 -1.38 -12.83 9.27
N SER A 68 -0.15 -13.12 8.87
CA SER A 68 0.97 -12.19 8.92
C SER A 68 1.98 -12.55 7.82
N GLY A 69 3.03 -11.73 7.68
CA GLY A 69 4.02 -11.92 6.65
C GLY A 69 3.46 -11.68 5.25
N TYR A 70 3.88 -12.50 4.30
CA TYR A 70 3.37 -12.39 2.94
C TYR A 70 1.97 -12.99 2.86
N ARG A 71 1.01 -12.17 2.54
CA ARG A 71 -0.42 -12.54 2.49
C ARG A 71 -0.90 -12.89 1.08
N GLY A 72 0.03 -13.23 0.19
CA GLY A 72 -0.29 -13.64 -1.17
C GLY A 72 -0.47 -12.49 -2.15
N VAL A 73 -0.22 -11.24 -1.73
CA VAL A 73 -0.35 -10.08 -2.60
C VAL A 73 0.72 -9.05 -2.26
N SER A 74 1.21 -8.36 -3.27
CA SER A 74 2.01 -7.17 -3.11
C SER A 74 1.57 -6.15 -4.15
N PHE A 75 1.72 -4.88 -3.80
CA PHE A 75 1.38 -3.79 -4.70
C PHE A 75 2.66 -3.26 -5.33
N HIS A 76 2.60 -2.94 -6.61
CA HIS A 76 3.77 -2.49 -7.35
C HIS A 76 3.52 -1.11 -7.91
N TYR A 77 4.45 -0.20 -7.64
CA TYR A 77 4.46 1.14 -8.22
C TYR A 77 5.72 1.26 -9.07
N ILE A 78 5.53 1.40 -10.37
CA ILE A 78 6.62 1.51 -11.32
C ILE A 78 6.81 2.98 -11.65
N VAL A 79 8.02 3.48 -11.43
CA VAL A 79 8.37 4.88 -11.66
C VAL A 79 9.48 4.95 -12.71
N SER A 80 9.75 6.16 -13.21
CA SER A 80 10.73 6.35 -14.28
C SER A 80 12.16 6.54 -13.80
N GLU A 81 12.36 6.94 -12.55
CA GLU A 81 13.68 7.34 -12.05
C GLU A 81 14.02 6.66 -10.72
N ARG A 82 15.32 6.31 -10.57
CA ARG A 82 15.83 5.72 -9.32
C ARG A 82 15.64 6.65 -8.12
N GLN A 83 15.82 7.97 -8.33
CA GLN A 83 15.65 8.94 -7.25
C GLN A 83 14.24 8.90 -6.68
N THR A 84 13.23 8.70 -7.53
CA THR A 84 11.85 8.57 -7.08
C THR A 84 11.67 7.34 -6.19
N VAL A 85 12.34 6.23 -6.51
CA VAL A 85 12.32 5.03 -5.65
C VAL A 85 12.88 5.36 -4.27
N ASP A 86 14.06 5.98 -4.22
CA ASP A 86 14.71 6.34 -2.96
C ASP A 86 13.85 7.30 -2.14
N ASP A 87 13.29 8.32 -2.78
CA ASP A 87 12.46 9.32 -2.10
C ASP A 87 11.20 8.70 -1.51
N LEU A 88 10.55 7.83 -2.25
CA LEU A 88 9.33 7.18 -1.78
C LEU A 88 9.62 6.18 -0.64
N MET A 89 10.71 5.42 -0.75
CA MET A 89 11.13 4.51 0.32
C MET A 89 11.38 5.28 1.63
N ALA A 90 12.11 6.41 1.56
CA ALA A 90 12.37 7.24 2.73
C ALA A 90 11.10 7.84 3.29
N LYS A 91 10.19 8.30 2.44
CA LYS A 91 8.92 8.89 2.83
C LYS A 91 8.03 7.87 3.54
N ALA A 92 7.99 6.64 3.03
CA ALA A 92 7.20 5.57 3.64
C ALA A 92 7.71 5.23 5.04
N VAL A 93 9.02 5.14 5.23
CA VAL A 93 9.62 4.87 6.55
C VAL A 93 9.32 6.03 7.50
N ALA A 94 9.49 7.27 7.05
CA ALA A 94 9.20 8.45 7.88
C ALA A 94 7.71 8.51 8.29
N ALA A 95 6.82 7.96 7.48
CA ALA A 95 5.37 7.93 7.74
C ALA A 95 4.94 6.79 8.66
N GLY A 96 5.83 5.92 9.07
CA GLY A 96 5.53 4.81 9.97
C GLY A 96 5.56 3.42 9.32
N GLY A 97 5.96 3.34 8.07
CA GLY A 97 6.19 2.06 7.40
C GLY A 97 7.53 1.46 7.75
N THR A 98 7.79 0.29 7.23
CA THR A 98 9.04 -0.46 7.47
C THR A 98 9.76 -0.70 6.15
N GLU A 99 11.06 -0.49 6.13
CA GLU A 99 11.87 -0.91 5.00
C GLU A 99 12.05 -2.42 5.08
N VAL A 100 11.48 -3.13 4.09
CA VAL A 100 11.55 -4.59 4.04
C VAL A 100 12.77 -5.03 3.24
N LYS A 101 13.02 -4.36 2.13
CA LYS A 101 14.18 -4.59 1.29
C LYS A 101 14.69 -3.25 0.79
N ALA A 102 15.95 -2.94 1.11
CA ALA A 102 16.56 -1.69 0.68
C ALA A 102 16.60 -1.62 -0.85
N ALA A 103 16.40 -0.41 -1.39
CA ALA A 103 16.46 -0.20 -2.83
C ALA A 103 17.86 -0.46 -3.34
N GLU A 104 17.98 -1.26 -4.39
CA GLU A 104 19.25 -1.59 -5.02
C GLU A 104 19.05 -1.97 -6.48
N ALA A 105 20.15 -1.91 -7.24
CA ALA A 105 20.12 -2.30 -8.64
C ALA A 105 19.87 -3.80 -8.76
N SER A 106 18.98 -4.18 -9.66
CA SER A 106 18.70 -5.59 -9.94
C SER A 106 19.62 -6.10 -11.05
N GLN A 107 19.75 -7.43 -11.12
CA GLN A 107 20.50 -8.08 -12.21
C GLN A 107 19.91 -7.80 -13.58
N TRP A 108 18.65 -7.41 -13.61
CA TRP A 108 17.88 -7.19 -14.85
C TRP A 108 17.97 -5.75 -15.36
N GLY A 109 18.78 -4.90 -14.69
CA GLY A 109 19.00 -3.52 -15.09
C GLY A 109 18.06 -2.50 -14.46
N GLY A 110 17.14 -2.94 -13.62
CA GLY A 110 16.26 -2.04 -12.88
C GLY A 110 16.78 -1.74 -11.48
N TYR A 111 15.99 -0.96 -10.74
CA TYR A 111 16.32 -0.53 -9.39
C TYR A 111 15.04 -0.59 -8.56
N PHE A 112 15.02 -1.32 -7.45
CA PHE A 112 13.80 -1.47 -6.68
C PHE A 112 14.03 -1.73 -5.20
N GLY A 113 13.03 -1.41 -4.40
CA GLY A 113 12.96 -1.75 -3.00
C GLY A 113 11.54 -2.13 -2.61
N TYR A 114 11.38 -2.64 -1.40
CA TYR A 114 10.08 -2.96 -0.80
C TYR A 114 9.93 -2.24 0.52
N PHE A 115 8.75 -1.66 0.77
CA PHE A 115 8.37 -1.23 2.10
C PHE A 115 7.08 -1.93 2.50
N ALA A 116 6.84 -2.03 3.80
CA ALA A 116 5.56 -2.48 4.33
C ALA A 116 4.84 -1.30 4.94
N ASP A 117 3.51 -1.29 4.83
CA ASP A 117 2.70 -0.33 5.55
C ASP A 117 2.63 -0.72 7.04
N PRO A 118 1.95 0.07 7.92
CA PRO A 118 1.88 -0.26 9.34
C PRO A 118 1.27 -1.62 9.66
N ASP A 119 0.50 -2.20 8.75
CA ASP A 119 -0.14 -3.51 8.93
C ASP A 119 0.62 -4.65 8.24
N GLY A 120 1.74 -4.35 7.61
CA GLY A 120 2.57 -5.35 6.96
C GLY A 120 2.26 -5.60 5.49
N TYR A 121 1.39 -4.81 4.89
CA TYR A 121 1.12 -4.95 3.45
C TYR A 121 2.31 -4.44 2.64
N LEU A 122 2.71 -5.25 1.65
CA LEU A 122 3.95 -5.03 0.90
C LEU A 122 3.74 -4.18 -0.34
N TRP A 123 4.63 -3.21 -0.50
CA TRP A 123 4.69 -2.34 -1.67
C TRP A 123 6.08 -2.44 -2.29
N LYS A 124 6.12 -2.75 -3.58
CA LYS A 124 7.35 -2.69 -4.36
C LYS A 124 7.39 -1.38 -5.12
N VAL A 125 8.47 -0.66 -4.98
CA VAL A 125 8.71 0.57 -5.75
C VAL A 125 9.90 0.31 -6.66
N ALA A 126 9.71 0.45 -7.95
CA ALA A 126 10.72 0.06 -8.91
C ALA A 126 10.84 1.06 -10.06
N SER A 127 12.06 1.23 -10.55
CA SER A 127 12.30 1.90 -11.81
C SER A 127 12.89 0.91 -12.81
N THR A 128 12.66 1.16 -14.09
CA THR A 128 13.18 0.30 -15.16
C THR A 128 14.61 0.69 -15.57
N ASN A 129 15.15 1.73 -14.96
CA ASN A 129 16.50 2.21 -15.25
C ASN A 129 17.54 1.59 -14.34
#